data_0dec088c4e753941ec47b0d6056e2f17
#
_entry.id   0dec088c4e753941ec47b0d6056e2f17
#
_cell.length_a   1.000
_cell.length_b   1.000
_cell.length_c   1.000
_cell.angle_alpha   90.00
_cell.angle_beta   90.00
_cell.angle_gamma   90.00
#
_symmetry.space_group_name_H-M   'P 1'
#
loop_
_entity.id
_entity.type
_entity.pdbx_description
1 polymer ?
#
loop_
_entity_poly.entity_id
_entity_poly.type
_entity_poly.pdbx_seq_one_letter_code
_entity_poly.pdbx_strand_id
1 'polypeptide(L)'
;MYGLNAVALVFFGCINVAAYQLCKCPEGRRRTVVRWLCAVLLSGNLLRYGVIYPFIKGVVMLPVEFSTVAYFLVPAILLTSKRRLRSWAAYSGLMAGFFYYLAMIAAGGVIYGAYAPLDIYISMFCHGSIYFCGFVTIGTELCSAKDAPKLALGVALVAIRAAILRPFVVGSDRLLIYILLDAVAVKRILPESAWTVALPFYYLAVAAFVLLTIRSFFRRNQKQYRKFLPRGEAAVGGKMVPQQIVA
;
A
#
# COMPACT_ATOMS: atom_id res chain seq x y z
N MET A 1 22.08 12.06 9.26
CA MET A 1 21.29 10.79 9.22
C MET A 1 19.94 10.87 9.95
N TYR A 2 19.86 11.47 11.13
CA TYR A 2 18.60 11.59 11.91
C TYR A 2 17.52 12.48 11.27
N GLY A 3 17.89 13.38 10.35
CA GLY A 3 16.93 14.31 9.72
C GLY A 3 15.86 13.61 8.85
N LEU A 4 16.21 12.56 8.12
CA LEU A 4 15.28 11.88 7.20
C LEU A 4 14.17 11.14 7.95
N ASN A 5 14.50 10.50 9.08
CA ASN A 5 13.53 9.81 9.94
C ASN A 5 12.53 10.81 10.54
N ALA A 6 13.02 11.96 11.00
CA ALA A 6 12.16 13.02 11.54
C ALA A 6 11.25 13.63 10.45
N VAL A 7 11.79 13.90 9.26
CA VAL A 7 11.00 14.37 8.11
C VAL A 7 9.90 13.37 7.76
N ALA A 8 10.21 12.07 7.70
CA ALA A 8 9.24 11.03 7.42
C ALA A 8 8.13 10.98 8.48
N LEU A 9 8.49 11.10 9.77
CA LEU A 9 7.52 11.12 10.87
C LEU A 9 6.56 12.31 10.76
N VAL A 10 7.11 13.51 10.56
CA VAL A 10 6.31 14.75 10.42
C VAL A 10 5.40 14.66 9.20
N PHE A 11 5.94 14.24 8.07
CA PHE A 11 5.17 14.13 6.83
C PHE A 11 4.05 13.09 6.95
N PHE A 12 4.32 11.94 7.56
CA PHE A 12 3.30 10.92 7.84
C PHE A 12 2.23 11.43 8.81
N GLY A 13 2.61 12.17 9.84
CA GLY A 13 1.69 12.85 10.73
C GLY A 13 0.77 13.82 10.00
N CYS A 14 1.32 14.68 9.15
CA CYS A 14 0.57 15.63 8.32
C CYS A 14 -0.42 14.92 7.37
N ILE A 15 -0.01 13.82 6.75
CA ILE A 15 -0.89 13.02 5.88
C ILE A 15 -2.07 12.46 6.66
N ASN A 16 -1.84 11.92 7.87
CA ASN A 16 -2.92 11.38 8.71
C ASN A 16 -3.91 12.47 9.11
N VAL A 17 -3.43 13.64 9.52
CA VAL A 17 -4.28 14.78 9.87
C VAL A 17 -5.10 15.25 8.65
N ALA A 18 -4.45 15.43 7.51
CA ALA A 18 -5.10 15.86 6.27
C ALA A 18 -6.18 14.85 5.81
N ALA A 19 -5.87 13.55 5.84
CA ALA A 19 -6.82 12.50 5.48
C ALA A 19 -8.02 12.46 6.45
N TYR A 20 -7.76 12.62 7.75
CA TYR A 20 -8.81 12.68 8.77
C TYR A 20 -9.73 13.88 8.58
N GLN A 21 -9.16 15.06 8.29
CA GLN A 21 -9.96 16.27 8.03
C GLN A 21 -10.77 16.13 6.74
N LEU A 22 -10.18 15.54 5.69
CA LEU A 22 -10.90 15.31 4.45
C LEU A 22 -12.09 14.34 4.64
N CYS A 23 -11.97 13.33 5.49
CA CYS A 23 -13.09 12.43 5.81
C CYS A 23 -14.31 13.14 6.40
N LYS A 24 -14.11 14.31 7.06
CA LYS A 24 -15.19 15.13 7.60
C LYS A 24 -15.84 16.06 6.57
N CYS A 25 -15.22 16.26 5.41
CA CYS A 25 -15.73 17.12 4.36
C CYS A 25 -16.91 16.48 3.62
N PRO A 26 -17.77 17.27 2.95
CA PRO A 26 -18.83 16.78 2.07
C PRO A 26 -18.28 15.85 0.98
N GLU A 27 -19.10 14.90 0.53
CA GLU A 27 -18.71 13.86 -0.44
C GLU A 27 -18.13 14.45 -1.73
N GLY A 28 -18.74 15.51 -2.28
CA GLY A 28 -18.26 16.15 -3.50
C GLY A 28 -16.80 16.62 -3.37
N ARG A 29 -16.47 17.31 -2.26
CA ARG A 29 -15.12 17.80 -1.99
C ARG A 29 -14.12 16.64 -1.82
N ARG A 30 -14.50 15.60 -1.05
CA ARG A 30 -13.67 14.40 -0.87
C ARG A 30 -13.35 13.74 -2.20
N ARG A 31 -14.39 13.51 -3.02
CA ARG A 31 -14.25 12.89 -4.33
C ARG A 31 -13.36 13.70 -5.26
N THR A 32 -13.51 15.03 -5.28
CA THR A 32 -12.68 15.92 -6.10
C THR A 32 -11.21 15.85 -5.69
N VAL A 33 -10.91 15.99 -4.39
CA VAL A 33 -9.51 15.94 -3.90
C VAL A 33 -8.85 14.60 -4.21
N VAL A 34 -9.55 13.47 -3.94
CA VAL A 34 -9.01 12.13 -4.22
C VAL A 34 -8.79 11.94 -5.73
N ARG A 35 -9.71 12.41 -6.59
CA ARG A 35 -9.56 12.30 -8.04
C ARG A 35 -8.36 13.10 -8.56
N TRP A 36 -8.20 14.35 -8.11
CA TRP A 36 -7.05 15.16 -8.49
C TRP A 36 -5.73 14.53 -8.05
N LEU A 37 -5.65 14.06 -6.81
CA LEU A 37 -4.47 13.39 -6.30
C LEU A 37 -4.16 12.11 -7.08
N CYS A 38 -5.18 11.31 -7.39
CA CYS A 38 -5.04 10.12 -8.23
C CYS A 38 -4.57 10.46 -9.65
N ALA A 39 -5.10 11.52 -10.26
CA ALA A 39 -4.68 11.94 -11.60
C ALA A 39 -3.22 12.39 -11.61
N VAL A 40 -2.80 13.21 -10.65
CA VAL A 40 -1.40 13.64 -10.49
C VAL A 40 -0.47 12.45 -10.25
N LEU A 41 -0.86 11.53 -9.37
CA LEU A 41 -0.07 10.36 -9.04
C LEU A 41 0.09 9.43 -10.27
N LEU A 42 -0.99 9.17 -10.97
CA LEU A 42 -0.98 8.28 -12.15
C LEU A 42 -0.16 8.90 -13.29
N SER A 43 -0.42 10.16 -13.65
CA SER A 43 0.31 10.84 -14.72
C SER A 43 1.79 11.01 -14.38
N GLY A 44 2.12 11.36 -13.13
CA GLY A 44 3.51 11.49 -12.67
C GLY A 44 4.27 10.16 -12.74
N ASN A 45 3.64 9.05 -12.34
CA ASN A 45 4.28 7.74 -12.45
C ASN A 45 4.35 7.23 -13.91
N LEU A 46 3.35 7.49 -14.74
CA LEU A 46 3.44 7.19 -16.18
C LEU A 46 4.59 7.96 -16.84
N LEU A 47 4.74 9.24 -16.52
CA LEU A 47 5.86 10.05 -17.01
C LEU A 47 7.20 9.51 -16.48
N ARG A 48 7.29 9.19 -15.18
CA ARG A 48 8.51 8.69 -14.55
C ARG A 48 8.97 7.36 -15.14
N TYR A 49 8.09 6.37 -15.21
CA TYR A 49 8.41 5.02 -15.68
C TYR A 49 8.41 4.91 -17.21
N GLY A 50 7.58 5.67 -17.91
CA GLY A 50 7.45 5.62 -19.36
C GLY A 50 8.41 6.53 -20.12
N VAL A 51 8.86 7.64 -19.50
CA VAL A 51 9.69 8.64 -20.19
C VAL A 51 11.00 8.88 -19.43
N ILE A 52 10.95 9.26 -18.16
CA ILE A 52 12.15 9.71 -17.43
C ILE A 52 13.17 8.58 -17.29
N TYR A 53 12.74 7.40 -16.82
CA TYR A 53 13.66 6.28 -16.66
C TYR A 53 14.24 5.78 -18.00
N PRO A 54 13.44 5.43 -19.03
CA PRO A 54 14.00 4.89 -20.26
C PRO A 54 14.78 5.91 -21.10
N PHE A 55 14.27 7.14 -21.26
CA PHE A 55 14.85 8.12 -22.19
C PHE A 55 15.85 9.08 -21.54
N ILE A 56 15.70 9.42 -20.27
CA ILE A 56 16.59 10.37 -19.59
C ILE A 56 17.66 9.63 -18.78
N LYS A 57 17.29 8.56 -18.05
CA LYS A 57 18.24 7.78 -17.25
C LYS A 57 18.80 6.55 -18.00
N GLY A 58 18.30 6.23 -19.18
CA GLY A 58 18.73 5.07 -19.98
C GLY A 58 18.46 3.71 -19.31
N VAL A 59 17.51 3.66 -18.36
CA VAL A 59 17.20 2.44 -17.59
C VAL A 59 15.73 2.12 -17.69
N VAL A 60 15.39 0.91 -18.12
CA VAL A 60 14.01 0.41 -18.06
C VAL A 60 13.74 -0.12 -16.65
N MET A 61 12.96 0.62 -15.87
CA MET A 61 12.52 0.19 -14.55
C MET A 61 11.12 -0.40 -14.61
N LEU A 62 10.99 -1.67 -14.26
CA LEU A 62 9.69 -2.33 -14.16
C LEU A 62 9.10 -2.13 -12.76
N PRO A 63 7.80 -1.79 -12.65
CA PRO A 63 7.11 -1.64 -11.36
C PRO A 63 6.79 -3.02 -10.77
N VAL A 64 7.77 -3.68 -10.14
CA VAL A 64 7.64 -5.04 -9.58
C VAL A 64 7.31 -5.06 -8.09
N GLU A 65 7.74 -4.06 -7.35
CA GLU A 65 7.42 -3.92 -5.92
C GLU A 65 5.92 -3.73 -5.70
N PHE A 66 5.41 -4.25 -4.59
CA PHE A 66 3.98 -4.09 -4.23
C PHE A 66 3.54 -2.63 -4.22
N SER A 67 4.38 -1.74 -3.70
CA SER A 67 4.12 -0.31 -3.66
C SER A 67 4.15 0.32 -5.05
N THR A 68 5.10 -0.05 -5.91
CA THR A 68 5.18 0.51 -7.27
C THR A 68 4.01 0.05 -8.14
N VAL A 69 3.53 -1.18 -7.97
CA VAL A 69 2.28 -1.64 -8.58
C VAL A 69 1.09 -0.83 -8.06
N ALA A 70 1.06 -0.56 -6.75
CA ALA A 70 -0.01 0.24 -6.14
C ALA A 70 -0.03 1.68 -6.65
N TYR A 71 1.11 2.29 -7.03
CA TYR A 71 1.14 3.64 -7.62
C TYR A 71 0.35 3.77 -8.92
N PHE A 72 0.17 2.68 -9.66
CA PHE A 72 -0.63 2.65 -10.88
C PHE A 72 -2.05 2.16 -10.62
N LEU A 73 -2.20 1.04 -9.90
CA LEU A 73 -3.51 0.40 -9.72
C LEU A 73 -4.43 1.16 -8.77
N VAL A 74 -3.91 1.73 -7.67
CA VAL A 74 -4.75 2.50 -6.73
C VAL A 74 -5.40 3.68 -7.43
N PRO A 75 -4.64 4.59 -8.08
CA PRO A 75 -5.26 5.73 -8.76
C PRO A 75 -6.14 5.30 -9.94
N ALA A 76 -5.74 4.30 -10.73
CA ALA A 76 -6.55 3.81 -11.84
C ALA A 76 -7.92 3.28 -11.37
N ILE A 77 -7.95 2.51 -10.28
CA ILE A 77 -9.19 1.98 -9.70
C ILE A 77 -10.07 3.10 -9.16
N LEU A 78 -9.49 4.07 -8.45
CA LEU A 78 -10.24 5.16 -7.83
C LEU A 78 -10.78 6.15 -8.87
N LEU A 79 -10.05 6.39 -9.97
CA LEU A 79 -10.50 7.21 -11.10
C LEU A 79 -11.64 6.54 -11.89
N THR A 80 -11.55 5.23 -12.14
CA THR A 80 -12.55 4.49 -12.93
C THR A 80 -13.81 4.13 -12.15
N SER A 81 -13.88 4.46 -10.87
CA SER A 81 -15.07 4.24 -10.01
C SER A 81 -15.55 2.78 -9.91
N LYS A 82 -14.71 1.79 -10.24
CA LYS A 82 -15.06 0.37 -10.14
C LYS A 82 -15.19 -0.07 -8.69
N ARG A 83 -16.41 -0.06 -8.16
CA ARG A 83 -16.73 -0.41 -6.75
C ARG A 83 -16.09 -1.73 -6.29
N ARG A 84 -16.11 -2.75 -7.15
CA ARG A 84 -15.61 -4.11 -6.83
C ARG A 84 -14.12 -4.18 -6.49
N LEU A 85 -13.32 -3.21 -6.95
CA LEU A 85 -11.88 -3.17 -6.71
C LEU A 85 -11.46 -2.13 -5.66
N ARG A 86 -12.39 -1.33 -5.13
CA ARG A 86 -12.07 -0.28 -4.17
C ARG A 86 -11.50 -0.81 -2.85
N SER A 87 -12.00 -1.97 -2.38
CA SER A 87 -11.43 -2.63 -1.20
C SER A 87 -9.95 -2.96 -1.43
N TRP A 88 -9.59 -3.42 -2.63
CA TRP A 88 -8.19 -3.69 -2.99
C TRP A 88 -7.36 -2.41 -3.05
N ALA A 89 -7.86 -1.35 -3.70
CA ALA A 89 -7.16 -0.06 -3.77
C ALA A 89 -6.94 0.53 -2.36
N ALA A 90 -7.94 0.48 -1.49
CA ALA A 90 -7.82 0.95 -0.12
C ALA A 90 -6.81 0.12 0.68
N TYR A 91 -6.88 -1.21 0.60
CA TYR A 91 -5.95 -2.11 1.28
C TYR A 91 -4.52 -1.90 0.81
N SER A 92 -4.27 -1.96 -0.50
CA SER A 92 -2.93 -1.85 -1.07
C SER A 92 -2.31 -0.48 -0.81
N GLY A 93 -3.08 0.60 -0.93
CA GLY A 93 -2.62 1.95 -0.62
C GLY A 93 -2.23 2.12 0.85
N LEU A 94 -3.07 1.62 1.78
CA LEU A 94 -2.77 1.65 3.21
C LEU A 94 -1.55 0.82 3.56
N MET A 95 -1.46 -0.42 3.07
CA MET A 95 -0.34 -1.31 3.39
C MET A 95 0.97 -0.78 2.82
N ALA A 96 1.00 -0.44 1.53
CA ALA A 96 2.22 0.08 0.90
C ALA A 96 2.70 1.37 1.57
N GLY A 97 1.80 2.32 1.83
CA GLY A 97 2.18 3.58 2.46
C GLY A 97 2.57 3.41 3.93
N PHE A 98 1.79 2.66 4.72
CA PHE A 98 2.08 2.43 6.14
C PHE A 98 3.45 1.78 6.35
N PHE A 99 3.73 0.66 5.66
CA PHE A 99 5.01 -0.04 5.84
C PHE A 99 6.19 0.75 5.32
N TYR A 100 6.00 1.55 4.25
CA TYR A 100 7.03 2.46 3.79
C TYR A 100 7.39 3.49 4.86
N TYR A 101 6.40 4.19 5.43
CA TYR A 101 6.68 5.18 6.47
C TYR A 101 7.21 4.55 7.76
N LEU A 102 6.74 3.36 8.11
CA LEU A 102 7.30 2.63 9.26
C LEU A 102 8.80 2.34 9.05
N ALA A 103 9.18 1.86 7.86
CA ALA A 103 10.57 1.60 7.52
C ALA A 103 11.40 2.90 7.47
N MET A 104 10.86 3.96 6.88
CA MET A 104 11.52 5.27 6.82
C MET A 104 11.76 5.88 8.20
N ILE A 105 10.78 5.80 9.10
CA ILE A 105 10.88 6.31 10.47
C ILE A 105 11.87 5.47 11.28
N ALA A 106 11.83 4.15 11.12
CA ALA A 106 12.70 3.25 11.88
C ALA A 106 14.17 3.28 11.40
N ALA A 107 14.40 3.25 10.08
CA ALA A 107 15.71 3.00 9.50
C ALA A 107 16.00 3.81 8.20
N GLY A 108 15.29 4.91 7.95
CA GLY A 108 15.36 5.66 6.67
C GLY A 108 16.75 6.11 6.30
N GLY A 109 17.54 6.58 7.26
CA GLY A 109 18.92 7.00 7.03
C GLY A 109 19.87 5.86 6.60
N VAL A 110 19.60 4.63 7.06
CA VAL A 110 20.37 3.44 6.71
C VAL A 110 19.93 2.87 5.37
N ILE A 111 18.62 2.75 5.17
CA ILE A 111 18.06 2.10 3.97
C ILE A 111 18.19 3.00 2.75
N TYR A 112 17.96 4.29 2.91
CA TYR A 112 17.84 5.24 1.79
C TYR A 112 19.00 6.23 1.66
N GLY A 113 20.03 6.15 2.54
CA GLY A 113 21.15 7.08 2.54
C GLY A 113 21.98 7.10 1.24
N ALA A 114 21.89 6.05 0.43
CA ALA A 114 22.57 5.94 -0.87
C ALA A 114 21.74 6.48 -2.05
N TYR A 115 20.47 6.85 -1.84
CA TYR A 115 19.60 7.35 -2.90
C TYR A 115 19.68 8.88 -3.03
N ALA A 116 19.47 9.38 -4.25
CA ALA A 116 19.38 10.81 -4.48
C ALA A 116 18.21 11.41 -3.68
N PRO A 117 18.40 12.59 -3.04
CA PRO A 117 17.34 13.20 -2.20
C PRO A 117 16.00 13.37 -2.93
N LEU A 118 16.04 13.75 -4.20
CA LEU A 118 14.84 13.93 -5.02
C LEU A 118 14.05 12.61 -5.17
N ASP A 119 14.73 11.49 -5.40
CA ASP A 119 14.09 10.18 -5.52
C ASP A 119 13.43 9.76 -4.20
N ILE A 120 14.03 10.11 -3.06
CA ILE A 120 13.46 9.86 -1.73
C ILE A 120 12.17 10.67 -1.54
N TYR A 121 12.18 11.98 -1.82
CA TYR A 121 11.00 12.83 -1.67
C TYR A 121 9.86 12.44 -2.62
N ILE A 122 10.18 12.08 -3.88
CA ILE A 122 9.18 11.55 -4.81
C ILE A 122 8.59 10.25 -4.28
N SER A 123 9.41 9.35 -3.74
CA SER A 123 8.94 8.10 -3.14
C SER A 123 8.05 8.35 -1.93
N MET A 124 8.44 9.27 -1.04
CA MET A 124 7.60 9.70 0.10
C MET A 124 6.26 10.25 -0.38
N PHE A 125 6.25 11.13 -1.39
CA PHE A 125 5.02 11.67 -1.95
C PHE A 125 4.14 10.57 -2.55
N CYS A 126 4.68 9.64 -3.33
CA CYS A 126 3.92 8.55 -3.92
C CYS A 126 3.29 7.65 -2.85
N HIS A 127 4.08 7.20 -1.87
CA HIS A 127 3.57 6.36 -0.76
C HIS A 127 2.55 7.11 0.10
N GLY A 128 2.80 8.39 0.37
CA GLY A 128 1.87 9.25 1.11
C GLY A 128 0.55 9.43 0.40
N SER A 129 0.59 9.61 -0.91
CA SER A 129 -0.61 9.81 -1.74
C SER A 129 -1.48 8.55 -1.80
N ILE A 130 -0.89 7.36 -2.01
CA ILE A 130 -1.68 6.10 -2.01
C ILE A 130 -2.20 5.77 -0.61
N TYR A 131 -1.42 6.04 0.44
CA TYR A 131 -1.87 5.90 1.83
C TYR A 131 -3.06 6.81 2.13
N PHE A 132 -2.95 8.10 1.77
CA PHE A 132 -4.01 9.09 1.92
C PHE A 132 -5.30 8.65 1.23
N CYS A 133 -5.21 8.24 -0.03
CA CYS A 133 -6.36 7.72 -0.79
C CYS A 133 -6.98 6.49 -0.12
N GLY A 134 -6.16 5.55 0.34
CA GLY A 134 -6.60 4.38 1.08
C GLY A 134 -7.32 4.73 2.37
N PHE A 135 -6.75 5.67 3.16
CA PHE A 135 -7.34 6.14 4.43
C PHE A 135 -8.70 6.80 4.20
N VAL A 136 -8.81 7.70 3.22
CA VAL A 136 -10.07 8.37 2.88
C VAL A 136 -11.10 7.35 2.43
N THR A 137 -10.70 6.37 1.61
CA THR A 137 -11.61 5.32 1.13
C THR A 137 -12.18 4.50 2.29
N ILE A 138 -11.36 4.03 3.26
CA ILE A 138 -11.87 3.26 4.41
C ILE A 138 -12.73 4.09 5.37
N GLY A 139 -12.53 5.41 5.41
CA GLY A 139 -13.35 6.31 6.21
C GLY A 139 -14.71 6.62 5.60
N THR A 140 -14.86 6.42 4.30
CA THR A 140 -16.06 6.83 3.54
C THR A 140 -16.82 5.70 2.88
N GLU A 141 -16.20 4.52 2.77
CA GLU A 141 -16.81 3.35 2.14
C GLU A 141 -16.66 2.12 3.05
N LEU A 142 -17.75 1.38 3.22
CA LEU A 142 -17.71 0.09 3.92
C LEU A 142 -17.26 -1.00 2.96
N CYS A 143 -16.09 -1.58 3.24
CA CYS A 143 -15.58 -2.74 2.50
C CYS A 143 -16.20 -4.03 3.03
N SER A 144 -16.63 -4.90 2.13
CA SER A 144 -17.20 -6.19 2.51
C SER A 144 -16.12 -7.20 2.89
N ALA A 145 -16.28 -7.89 4.02
CA ALA A 145 -15.39 -8.99 4.39
C ALA A 145 -15.35 -10.12 3.33
N LYS A 146 -16.40 -10.23 2.51
CA LYS A 146 -16.43 -11.15 1.35
C LYS A 146 -15.36 -10.83 0.29
N ASP A 147 -14.75 -9.65 0.35
CA ASP A 147 -13.65 -9.29 -0.54
C ASP A 147 -12.27 -9.79 -0.04
N ALA A 148 -12.19 -10.40 1.14
CA ALA A 148 -10.92 -10.90 1.69
C ALA A 148 -10.15 -11.84 0.74
N PRO A 149 -10.79 -12.83 0.08
CA PRO A 149 -10.10 -13.67 -0.90
C PRO A 149 -9.55 -12.89 -2.10
N LYS A 150 -10.24 -11.82 -2.53
CA LYS A 150 -9.78 -10.96 -3.63
C LYS A 150 -8.54 -10.16 -3.23
N LEU A 151 -8.47 -9.72 -1.95
CA LEU A 151 -7.29 -9.04 -1.43
C LEU A 151 -6.10 -9.99 -1.39
N ALA A 152 -6.28 -11.20 -0.87
CA ALA A 152 -5.24 -12.22 -0.84
C ALA A 152 -4.76 -12.59 -2.25
N LEU A 153 -5.70 -12.81 -3.18
CA LEU A 153 -5.39 -13.07 -4.58
C LEU A 153 -4.61 -11.91 -5.21
N GLY A 154 -5.01 -10.66 -4.94
CA GLY A 154 -4.30 -9.49 -5.45
C GLY A 154 -2.84 -9.42 -4.98
N VAL A 155 -2.58 -9.73 -3.71
CA VAL A 155 -1.20 -9.82 -3.17
C VAL A 155 -0.43 -10.97 -3.85
N ALA A 156 -1.04 -12.15 -3.98
CA ALA A 156 -0.43 -13.29 -4.64
C ALA A 156 -0.09 -12.99 -6.11
N LEU A 157 -0.98 -12.33 -6.84
CA LEU A 157 -0.74 -11.93 -8.25
C LEU A 157 0.42 -10.94 -8.38
N VAL A 158 0.60 -10.02 -7.44
CA VAL A 158 1.77 -9.13 -7.42
C VAL A 158 3.05 -9.94 -7.20
N ALA A 159 3.05 -10.89 -6.27
CA ALA A 159 4.21 -11.76 -6.03
C ALA A 159 4.55 -12.66 -7.22
N ILE A 160 3.55 -13.29 -7.84
CA ILE A 160 3.71 -14.11 -9.06
C ILE A 160 4.27 -13.26 -10.20
N ARG A 161 3.69 -12.07 -10.43
CA ARG A 161 4.18 -11.14 -11.44
C ARG A 161 5.64 -10.75 -11.21
N ALA A 162 6.01 -10.45 -9.96
CA ALA A 162 7.39 -10.14 -9.62
C ALA A 162 8.32 -11.32 -9.95
N ALA A 163 7.93 -12.54 -9.58
CA ALA A 163 8.70 -13.75 -9.90
C ALA A 163 8.91 -13.93 -11.41
N ILE A 164 7.85 -13.75 -12.22
CA ILE A 164 7.92 -13.85 -13.68
C ILE A 164 8.82 -12.76 -14.28
N LEU A 165 8.75 -11.54 -13.76
CA LEU A 165 9.53 -10.41 -14.31
C LEU A 165 10.98 -10.36 -13.82
N ARG A 166 11.35 -11.20 -12.86
CA ARG A 166 12.68 -11.20 -12.25
C ARG A 166 13.86 -11.19 -13.23
N PRO A 167 13.87 -12.00 -14.31
CA PRO A 167 14.99 -12.01 -15.26
C PRO A 167 15.22 -10.66 -15.98
N PHE A 168 14.19 -9.80 -15.99
CA PHE A 168 14.23 -8.49 -16.66
C PHE A 168 14.48 -7.33 -15.71
N VAL A 169 14.69 -7.60 -14.42
CA VAL A 169 14.85 -6.55 -13.39
C VAL A 169 16.30 -6.46 -12.94
N VAL A 170 16.96 -5.37 -13.30
CA VAL A 170 18.33 -5.09 -12.86
C VAL A 170 18.35 -4.77 -11.36
N GLY A 171 19.29 -5.37 -10.62
CA GLY A 171 19.41 -5.16 -9.17
C GLY A 171 18.26 -5.77 -8.38
N SER A 172 17.64 -6.84 -8.88
CA SER A 172 16.52 -7.53 -8.22
C SER A 172 16.82 -7.99 -6.80
N ASP A 173 18.07 -8.32 -6.50
CA ASP A 173 18.58 -8.72 -5.17
C ASP A 173 18.39 -7.66 -4.06
N ARG A 174 18.21 -6.40 -4.45
CA ARG A 174 18.03 -5.26 -3.52
C ARG A 174 16.56 -4.91 -3.29
N LEU A 175 15.64 -5.48 -4.06
CA LEU A 175 14.22 -5.17 -3.95
C LEU A 175 13.57 -6.03 -2.87
N LEU A 176 12.77 -5.40 -2.01
CA LEU A 176 12.13 -6.06 -0.86
C LEU A 176 11.30 -7.28 -1.28
N ILE A 177 10.59 -7.20 -2.42
CA ILE A 177 9.77 -8.31 -2.89
C ILE A 177 10.62 -9.56 -3.17
N TYR A 178 11.82 -9.40 -3.75
CA TYR A 178 12.71 -10.53 -4.02
C TYR A 178 13.43 -11.02 -2.75
N ILE A 179 13.77 -10.10 -1.84
CA ILE A 179 14.29 -10.45 -0.51
C ILE A 179 13.30 -11.36 0.23
N LEU A 180 12.00 -11.06 0.11
CA LEU A 180 10.93 -11.88 0.70
C LEU A 180 10.73 -13.20 -0.07
N LEU A 181 10.67 -13.17 -1.41
CA LEU A 181 10.48 -14.37 -2.23
C LEU A 181 11.65 -15.36 -2.10
N ASP A 182 12.87 -14.87 -1.95
CA ASP A 182 14.06 -15.71 -1.80
C ASP A 182 14.33 -16.15 -0.36
N ALA A 183 13.51 -15.70 0.59
CA ALA A 183 13.72 -15.93 2.02
C ALA A 183 15.14 -15.61 2.49
N VAL A 184 15.70 -14.48 2.01
CA VAL A 184 17.09 -14.07 2.25
C VAL A 184 17.43 -14.05 3.74
N ALA A 185 16.50 -13.58 4.58
CA ALA A 185 16.71 -13.56 6.04
C ALA A 185 16.94 -14.96 6.61
N VAL A 186 16.14 -15.95 6.19
CA VAL A 186 16.27 -17.35 6.64
C VAL A 186 17.60 -17.93 6.17
N LYS A 187 17.95 -17.72 4.91
CA LYS A 187 19.17 -18.25 4.30
C LYS A 187 20.45 -17.64 4.88
N ARG A 188 20.36 -16.42 5.42
CA ARG A 188 21.51 -15.77 6.11
C ARG A 188 21.73 -16.26 7.54
N ILE A 189 20.65 -16.66 8.23
CA ILE A 189 20.69 -17.00 9.65
C ILE A 189 20.91 -18.51 9.85
N LEU A 190 20.35 -19.35 8.96
CA LEU A 190 20.36 -20.80 9.11
C LEU A 190 21.34 -21.48 8.12
N PRO A 191 21.98 -22.58 8.52
CA PRO A 191 22.79 -23.39 7.64
C PRO A 191 21.91 -24.06 6.56
N GLU A 192 22.51 -24.38 5.42
CA GLU A 192 21.80 -24.91 4.25
C GLU A 192 21.03 -26.22 4.57
N SER A 193 21.57 -27.05 5.44
CA SER A 193 20.93 -28.27 5.91
C SER A 193 19.57 -28.07 6.59
N ALA A 194 19.33 -26.87 7.15
CA ALA A 194 18.07 -26.54 7.81
C ALA A 194 17.03 -25.92 6.85
N TRP A 195 17.39 -25.53 5.62
CA TRP A 195 16.48 -24.82 4.71
C TRP A 195 15.26 -25.64 4.30
N THR A 196 15.42 -26.95 4.12
CA THR A 196 14.31 -27.84 3.74
C THR A 196 13.14 -27.75 4.73
N VAL A 197 13.45 -27.59 6.01
CA VAL A 197 12.43 -27.45 7.07
C VAL A 197 12.04 -26.00 7.27
N ALA A 198 12.98 -25.08 7.30
CA ALA A 198 12.74 -23.67 7.65
C ALA A 198 11.96 -22.90 6.58
N LEU A 199 12.19 -23.16 5.28
CA LEU A 199 11.52 -22.42 4.21
C LEU A 199 10.00 -22.59 4.16
N PRO A 200 9.42 -23.79 4.31
CA PRO A 200 7.97 -23.92 4.40
C PRO A 200 7.35 -23.12 5.55
N PHE A 201 7.98 -23.14 6.74
CA PHE A 201 7.50 -22.34 7.87
C PHE A 201 7.62 -20.85 7.62
N TYR A 202 8.70 -20.40 6.96
CA TYR A 202 8.85 -19.01 6.58
C TYR A 202 7.71 -18.55 5.63
N TYR A 203 7.43 -19.29 4.56
CA TYR A 203 6.36 -18.94 3.64
C TYR A 203 4.97 -19.02 4.28
N LEU A 204 4.76 -19.98 5.18
CA LEU A 204 3.54 -20.03 5.98
C LEU A 204 3.39 -18.81 6.88
N ALA A 205 4.47 -18.36 7.52
CA ALA A 205 4.48 -17.14 8.33
C ALA A 205 4.19 -15.89 7.49
N VAL A 206 4.77 -15.78 6.28
CA VAL A 206 4.47 -14.69 5.34
C VAL A 206 2.99 -14.72 4.93
N ALA A 207 2.45 -15.87 4.60
CA ALA A 207 1.02 -16.01 4.26
C ALA A 207 0.12 -15.65 5.45
N ALA A 208 0.43 -16.13 6.65
CA ALA A 208 -0.28 -15.77 7.87
C ALA A 208 -0.23 -14.26 8.14
N PHE A 209 0.93 -13.63 7.96
CA PHE A 209 1.08 -12.18 8.09
C PHE A 209 0.16 -11.43 7.11
N VAL A 210 0.11 -11.83 5.84
CA VAL A 210 -0.79 -11.22 4.85
C VAL A 210 -2.26 -11.37 5.29
N LEU A 211 -2.67 -12.56 5.74
CA LEU A 211 -4.04 -12.78 6.21
C LEU A 211 -4.37 -11.94 7.46
N LEU A 212 -3.43 -11.78 8.39
CA LEU A 212 -3.59 -10.92 9.57
C LEU A 212 -3.73 -9.44 9.18
N THR A 213 -2.96 -8.97 8.18
CA THR A 213 -3.10 -7.59 7.68
C THR A 213 -4.46 -7.37 7.01
N ILE A 214 -4.96 -8.34 6.24
CA ILE A 214 -6.29 -8.31 5.63
C ILE A 214 -7.39 -8.27 6.71
N ARG A 215 -7.30 -9.13 7.73
CA ARG A 215 -8.25 -9.13 8.86
C ARG A 215 -8.22 -7.79 9.62
N SER A 216 -7.03 -7.26 9.88
CA SER A 216 -6.85 -5.94 10.51
C SER A 216 -7.44 -4.81 9.67
N PHE A 217 -7.28 -4.86 8.35
CA PHE A 217 -7.85 -3.90 7.42
C PHE A 217 -9.38 -3.83 7.56
N PHE A 218 -10.10 -4.94 7.51
CA PHE A 218 -11.57 -4.94 7.65
C PHE A 218 -12.02 -4.43 9.01
N ARG A 219 -11.34 -4.80 10.10
CA ARG A 219 -11.63 -4.26 11.44
C ARG A 219 -11.46 -2.76 11.51
N ARG A 220 -10.36 -2.24 10.93
CA ARG A 220 -10.09 -0.80 10.87
C ARG A 220 -11.11 -0.08 9.97
N ASN A 221 -11.45 -0.64 8.82
CA ASN A 221 -12.46 -0.06 7.94
C ASN A 221 -13.80 0.08 8.66
N GLN A 222 -14.31 -0.97 9.31
CA GLN A 222 -15.55 -0.90 10.07
C GLN A 222 -15.53 0.19 11.15
N LYS A 223 -14.41 0.29 11.90
CA LYS A 223 -14.24 1.31 12.94
C LYS A 223 -14.19 2.72 12.35
N GLN A 224 -13.43 2.92 11.28
CA GLN A 224 -13.29 4.23 10.63
C GLN A 224 -14.59 4.67 9.96
N TYR A 225 -15.23 3.79 9.20
CA TYR A 225 -16.50 4.06 8.55
C TYR A 225 -17.56 4.52 9.54
N ARG A 226 -17.77 3.79 10.66
CA ARG A 226 -18.70 4.18 11.74
C ARG A 226 -18.39 5.55 12.33
N LYS A 227 -17.12 5.92 12.44
CA LYS A 227 -16.67 7.21 13.00
C LYS A 227 -17.05 8.39 12.13
N PHE A 228 -17.08 8.20 10.80
CA PHE A 228 -17.36 9.27 9.83
C PHE A 228 -18.79 9.20 9.24
N LEU A 229 -19.59 8.23 9.66
CA LEU A 229 -21.00 8.16 9.25
C LEU A 229 -21.75 9.41 9.72
N PRO A 230 -22.54 10.09 8.85
CA PRO A 230 -23.37 11.20 9.27
C PRO A 230 -24.35 10.74 10.37
N ARG A 231 -24.42 11.48 11.46
CA ARG A 231 -25.29 11.12 12.61
C ARG A 231 -26.78 10.96 12.26
N GLY A 232 -27.24 11.57 11.15
CA GLY A 232 -28.61 11.44 10.65
C GLY A 232 -28.93 10.10 9.97
N GLU A 233 -27.98 9.45 9.33
CA GLU A 233 -28.20 8.16 8.66
C GLU A 233 -28.17 6.97 9.64
N ALA A 234 -27.52 7.12 10.79
CA ALA A 234 -27.54 6.13 11.85
C ALA A 234 -28.92 5.92 12.46
N ALA A 235 -29.81 6.93 12.39
CA ALA A 235 -31.16 6.88 12.96
C ALA A 235 -32.19 6.29 11.98
N VAL A 236 -32.01 6.38 10.66
CA VAL A 236 -32.96 5.87 9.64
C VAL A 236 -32.65 4.42 9.27
N GLY A 237 -31.42 3.95 9.52
CA GLY A 237 -30.98 2.58 9.27
C GLY A 237 -31.30 1.59 10.39
N GLY A 238 -32.40 1.72 11.12
CA GLY A 238 -32.89 0.80 12.16
C GLY A 238 -33.15 -0.66 11.72
N LYS A 239 -32.82 -1.03 10.49
CA LYS A 239 -32.54 -2.41 10.08
C LYS A 239 -31.08 -2.70 10.38
N MET A 240 -30.87 -3.37 11.52
CA MET A 240 -29.58 -3.95 11.90
C MET A 240 -28.85 -4.48 10.67
N VAL A 241 -27.69 -3.87 10.35
CA VAL A 241 -26.70 -4.56 9.50
C VAL A 241 -26.40 -5.85 10.25
N PRO A 242 -26.67 -7.03 9.66
CA PRO A 242 -26.42 -8.29 10.34
C PRO A 242 -24.98 -8.28 10.82
N GLN A 243 -24.79 -8.51 12.12
CA GLN A 243 -23.49 -8.86 12.67
C GLN A 243 -23.04 -10.16 11.98
N GLN A 244 -22.39 -10.06 10.84
CA GLN A 244 -21.60 -11.17 10.33
C GLN A 244 -20.36 -11.25 11.22
N ILE A 245 -20.57 -12.00 12.29
CA ILE A 245 -19.56 -12.48 13.21
C ILE A 245 -18.50 -13.19 12.36
N VAL A 246 -17.31 -12.62 12.35
CA VAL A 246 -16.11 -13.30 11.88
C VAL A 246 -15.70 -14.24 13.02
N ALA A 247 -16.17 -15.48 12.94
CA ALA A 247 -15.59 -16.59 13.70
C ALA A 247 -14.19 -16.91 13.18
#